data_1f20617d3ff0c49adf73d423b29825cb
#
_entry.id   1f20617d3ff0c49adf73d423b29825cb
#
_cell.length_a   1.000
_cell.length_b   1.000
_cell.length_c   1.000
_cell.angle_alpha   90.00
_cell.angle_beta   90.00
_cell.angle_gamma   90.00
#
_symmetry.space_group_name_H-M   'P 1'
#
loop_
_entity.id
_entity.type
_entity.pdbx_description
1 polymer ?
#
loop_
_entity_poly.entity_id
_entity_poly.type
_entity_poly.pdbx_seq_one_letter_code
_entity_poly.pdbx_strand_id
1 'polypeptide(L)'
;MANYVDYLSQNNKSATIRRRINSLGTVLKLSKNHDPTKDPEVILALKRMHRKIGRAQDQATPLTKTLLNQLLNNCDNNIMGIRNQVLLRLGYETMRRRSELCAFKFEDIDCAPNGKPIIKLNFSKTDQYGTGKVLPISEELLGLLNQWKGIAGNQGYILRSINKQGHIGGSLNPASISTILKTLQEGLKNGSNEQPLSGHSFRVGAALDLLELGEPLEKIMLRGGWQTDSTAMKYLRNWVF
;
A
#
# COMPACT_ATOMS: atom_id res chain seq x y z
N MET A 1 3.42 -33.35 -8.28
CA MET A 1 3.21 -31.99 -7.69
C MET A 1 3.53 -31.96 -6.20
N ALA A 2 3.17 -32.97 -5.39
CA ALA A 2 3.48 -33.01 -3.95
C ALA A 2 4.99 -32.83 -3.65
N ASN A 3 5.86 -33.59 -4.32
CA ASN A 3 7.32 -33.47 -4.21
C ASN A 3 7.83 -32.04 -4.53
N TYR A 4 7.16 -31.33 -5.45
CA TYR A 4 7.50 -29.94 -5.75
C TYR A 4 7.16 -29.00 -4.60
N VAL A 5 6.04 -29.24 -3.87
CA VAL A 5 5.72 -28.47 -2.64
C VAL A 5 6.79 -28.71 -1.58
N ASP A 6 7.18 -29.95 -1.38
CA ASP A 6 8.21 -30.32 -0.37
C ASP A 6 9.58 -29.71 -0.73
N TYR A 7 9.99 -29.75 -2.02
CA TYR A 7 11.19 -29.09 -2.51
C TYR A 7 11.17 -27.56 -2.27
N LEU A 8 10.06 -26.90 -2.65
CA LEU A 8 9.93 -25.46 -2.45
C LEU A 8 9.94 -25.06 -0.96
N SER A 9 9.47 -25.95 -0.07
CA SER A 9 9.38 -25.67 1.36
C SER A 9 10.73 -25.54 2.06
N GLN A 10 11.81 -25.94 1.39
CA GLN A 10 13.17 -25.83 1.94
C GLN A 10 13.66 -24.38 1.98
N ASN A 11 13.32 -23.57 0.95
CA ASN A 11 13.91 -22.25 0.78
C ASN A 11 12.88 -21.13 0.49
N ASN A 12 11.57 -21.38 0.58
CA ASN A 12 10.56 -20.38 0.27
C ASN A 12 9.55 -20.21 1.39
N LYS A 13 9.04 -18.97 1.56
CA LYS A 13 7.92 -18.69 2.45
C LYS A 13 6.62 -19.34 1.94
N SER A 14 5.74 -19.76 2.84
CA SER A 14 4.50 -20.48 2.51
C SER A 14 3.60 -19.72 1.51
N ALA A 15 3.56 -18.39 1.59
CA ALA A 15 2.82 -17.55 0.64
C ALA A 15 3.36 -17.64 -0.80
N THR A 16 4.68 -17.72 -0.96
CA THR A 16 5.33 -17.90 -2.29
C THR A 16 5.01 -19.25 -2.87
N ILE A 17 5.06 -20.30 -2.05
CA ILE A 17 4.74 -21.68 -2.47
C ILE A 17 3.28 -21.75 -2.94
N ARG A 18 2.34 -21.25 -2.12
CA ARG A 18 0.92 -21.21 -2.49
C ARG A 18 0.69 -20.47 -3.81
N ARG A 19 1.33 -19.32 -4.00
CA ARG A 19 1.19 -18.56 -5.24
C ARG A 19 1.68 -19.36 -6.44
N ARG A 20 2.85 -20.02 -6.33
CA ARG A 20 3.39 -20.85 -7.42
C ARG A 20 2.46 -22.02 -7.77
N ILE A 21 1.97 -22.73 -6.75
CA ILE A 21 1.03 -23.85 -6.96
C ILE A 21 -0.26 -23.37 -7.60
N ASN A 22 -0.86 -22.28 -7.10
CA ASN A 22 -2.08 -21.72 -7.70
C ASN A 22 -1.85 -21.24 -9.14
N SER A 23 -0.70 -20.65 -9.47
CA SER A 23 -0.37 -20.23 -10.83
C SER A 23 -0.23 -21.42 -11.77
N LEU A 24 0.40 -22.51 -11.32
CA LEU A 24 0.50 -23.76 -12.10
C LEU A 24 -0.89 -24.35 -12.36
N GLY A 25 -1.75 -24.43 -11.34
CA GLY A 25 -3.12 -24.91 -11.51
C GLY A 25 -3.91 -24.05 -12.50
N THR A 26 -3.73 -22.72 -12.47
CA THR A 26 -4.37 -21.82 -13.44
C THR A 26 -3.88 -22.10 -14.86
N VAL A 27 -2.58 -22.22 -15.08
CA VAL A 27 -1.99 -22.51 -16.40
C VAL A 27 -2.48 -23.85 -16.93
N LEU A 28 -2.45 -24.91 -16.12
CA LEU A 28 -2.90 -26.24 -16.51
C LEU A 28 -4.40 -26.24 -16.87
N LYS A 29 -5.21 -25.56 -16.09
CA LYS A 29 -6.65 -25.41 -16.39
C LYS A 29 -6.89 -24.65 -17.69
N LEU A 30 -6.18 -23.58 -17.97
CA LEU A 30 -6.31 -22.82 -19.22
C LEU A 30 -5.84 -23.59 -20.43
N SER A 31 -4.82 -24.44 -20.29
CA SER A 31 -4.34 -25.34 -21.34
C SER A 31 -5.14 -26.65 -21.46
N LYS A 32 -6.30 -26.74 -20.76
CA LYS A 32 -7.19 -27.93 -20.74
C LYS A 32 -6.50 -29.21 -20.27
N ASN A 33 -5.41 -29.10 -19.50
CA ASN A 33 -4.74 -30.24 -18.90
C ASN A 33 -5.31 -30.50 -17.49
N HIS A 34 -5.09 -31.74 -17.01
CA HIS A 34 -5.44 -32.10 -15.63
C HIS A 34 -4.78 -31.16 -14.63
N ASP A 35 -5.56 -30.63 -13.66
CA ASP A 35 -5.08 -29.77 -12.59
C ASP A 35 -4.76 -30.60 -11.33
N PRO A 36 -3.50 -31.00 -11.12
CA PRO A 36 -3.10 -31.81 -9.98
C PRO A 36 -3.06 -31.03 -8.66
N THR A 37 -3.30 -29.71 -8.65
CA THR A 37 -3.27 -28.92 -7.41
C THR A 37 -4.40 -29.28 -6.45
N LYS A 38 -5.42 -29.97 -6.95
CA LYS A 38 -6.57 -30.47 -6.17
C LYS A 38 -6.43 -31.92 -5.72
N ASP A 39 -5.37 -32.59 -6.15
CA ASP A 39 -5.13 -33.97 -5.75
C ASP A 39 -4.90 -34.08 -4.24
N PRO A 40 -5.43 -35.12 -3.56
CA PRO A 40 -5.31 -35.30 -2.13
C PRO A 40 -3.87 -35.23 -1.63
N GLU A 41 -2.92 -35.81 -2.35
CA GLU A 41 -1.49 -35.78 -2.02
C GLU A 41 -0.91 -34.36 -2.00
N VAL A 42 -1.30 -33.50 -2.96
CA VAL A 42 -0.86 -32.10 -3.03
C VAL A 42 -1.49 -31.27 -1.92
N ILE A 43 -2.77 -31.52 -1.63
CA ILE A 43 -3.47 -30.88 -0.51
C ILE A 43 -2.79 -31.25 0.82
N LEU A 44 -2.43 -32.52 1.01
CA LEU A 44 -1.72 -32.99 2.19
C LEU A 44 -0.31 -32.41 2.29
N ALA A 45 0.42 -32.33 1.18
CA ALA A 45 1.75 -31.70 1.12
C ALA A 45 1.67 -30.21 1.52
N LEU A 46 0.67 -29.46 1.00
CA LEU A 46 0.43 -28.08 1.40
C LEU A 46 0.07 -27.95 2.89
N LYS A 47 -0.72 -28.87 3.44
CA LYS A 47 -1.03 -28.89 4.88
C LYS A 47 0.23 -29.14 5.73
N ARG A 48 1.07 -30.14 5.34
CA ARG A 48 2.36 -30.40 6.01
C ARG A 48 3.26 -29.16 5.97
N MET A 49 3.43 -28.58 4.79
CA MET A 49 4.20 -27.35 4.58
C MET A 49 3.73 -26.23 5.54
N HIS A 50 2.40 -25.98 5.62
CA HIS A 50 1.86 -24.97 6.52
C HIS A 50 2.10 -25.24 7.99
N ARG A 51 2.08 -26.52 8.41
CA ARG A 51 2.41 -26.89 9.78
C ARG A 51 3.90 -26.67 10.09
N LYS A 52 4.78 -26.94 9.11
CA LYS A 52 6.23 -26.83 9.27
C LYS A 52 6.74 -25.38 9.26
N ILE A 53 6.30 -24.57 8.31
CA ILE A 53 6.84 -23.20 8.08
C ILE A 53 5.85 -22.06 8.37
N GLY A 54 4.66 -22.40 8.87
CA GLY A 54 3.64 -21.43 9.23
C GLY A 54 2.90 -20.81 8.02
N ARG A 55 1.86 -20.05 8.32
CA ARG A 55 1.06 -19.30 7.35
C ARG A 55 1.22 -17.77 7.52
N ALA A 56 1.75 -17.35 8.67
CA ALA A 56 1.87 -15.95 8.98
C ALA A 56 2.78 -15.26 7.97
N GLN A 57 2.34 -14.10 7.53
CA GLN A 57 3.16 -13.18 6.75
C GLN A 57 3.60 -12.06 7.66
N ASP A 58 4.84 -11.59 7.48
CA ASP A 58 5.30 -10.41 8.17
C ASP A 58 4.40 -9.23 7.77
N GLN A 59 3.96 -8.47 8.74
CA GLN A 59 3.23 -7.25 8.49
C GLN A 59 4.22 -6.13 8.20
N ALA A 60 3.83 -5.20 7.33
CA ALA A 60 4.64 -4.00 7.11
C ALA A 60 4.69 -3.17 8.40
N THR A 61 5.84 -2.57 8.68
CA THR A 61 6.01 -1.62 9.77
C THR A 61 4.96 -0.50 9.67
N PRO A 62 4.21 -0.21 10.74
CA PRO A 62 3.20 0.84 10.71
C PRO A 62 3.82 2.22 10.49
N LEU A 63 3.30 2.98 9.53
CA LEU A 63 3.57 4.40 9.41
C LEU A 63 2.45 5.16 10.12
N THR A 64 2.59 5.31 11.44
CA THR A 64 1.64 6.02 12.31
C THR A 64 1.73 7.53 12.12
N LYS A 65 0.76 8.29 12.64
CA LYS A 65 0.75 9.76 12.60
C LYS A 65 2.00 10.37 13.23
N THR A 66 2.49 9.79 14.32
CA THR A 66 3.73 10.22 14.98
C THR A 66 4.93 10.09 14.05
N LEU A 67 5.10 8.91 13.43
CA LEU A 67 6.18 8.67 12.48
C LEU A 67 6.00 9.50 11.20
N LEU A 68 4.77 9.69 10.73
CA LEU A 68 4.45 10.57 9.61
C LEU A 68 4.98 11.99 9.85
N ASN A 69 4.71 12.57 11.03
CA ASN A 69 5.16 13.91 11.37
C ASN A 69 6.69 14.00 11.43
N GLN A 70 7.37 12.99 11.96
CA GLN A 70 8.83 12.94 11.95
C GLN A 70 9.40 12.92 10.52
N LEU A 71 8.82 12.10 9.63
CA LEU A 71 9.23 12.04 8.23
C LEU A 71 8.94 13.34 7.48
N LEU A 72 7.81 14.00 7.74
CA LEU A 72 7.46 15.28 7.15
C LEU A 72 8.47 16.37 7.54
N ASN A 73 8.83 16.43 8.83
CA ASN A 73 9.81 17.38 9.34
C ASN A 73 11.24 17.13 8.82
N ASN A 74 11.52 15.89 8.39
CA ASN A 74 12.82 15.51 7.81
C ASN A 74 12.87 15.66 6.28
N CYS A 75 11.79 16.09 5.64
CA CYS A 75 11.81 16.39 4.21
C CYS A 75 12.53 17.71 3.95
N ASP A 76 13.42 17.71 2.95
CA ASP A 76 14.12 18.92 2.51
C ASP A 76 13.15 19.99 1.98
N ASN A 77 13.59 21.26 2.01
CA ASN A 77 12.86 22.38 1.41
C ASN A 77 13.18 22.56 -0.09
N ASN A 78 13.24 21.45 -0.81
CA ASN A 78 13.47 21.44 -2.26
C ASN A 78 12.31 20.75 -2.99
N ILE A 79 12.34 20.75 -4.32
CA ILE A 79 11.29 20.15 -5.17
C ILE A 79 11.04 18.69 -4.80
N MET A 80 12.10 17.93 -4.52
CA MET A 80 11.99 16.51 -4.15
C MET A 80 11.35 16.33 -2.76
N GLY A 81 11.71 17.20 -1.81
CA GLY A 81 11.12 17.19 -0.47
C GLY A 81 9.64 17.54 -0.48
N ILE A 82 9.22 18.56 -1.25
CA ILE A 82 7.79 18.90 -1.41
C ILE A 82 7.01 17.72 -2.00
N ARG A 83 7.52 17.08 -3.07
CA ARG A 83 6.92 15.86 -3.62
C ARG A 83 6.83 14.74 -2.60
N ASN A 84 7.86 14.56 -1.76
CA ASN A 84 7.88 13.55 -0.71
C ASN A 84 6.85 13.86 0.39
N GLN A 85 6.67 15.11 0.79
CA GLN A 85 5.62 15.53 1.72
C GLN A 85 4.23 15.22 1.15
N VAL A 86 3.99 15.52 -0.15
CA VAL A 86 2.75 15.14 -0.83
C VAL A 86 2.53 13.62 -0.79
N LEU A 87 3.55 12.82 -1.13
CA LEU A 87 3.48 11.37 -1.08
C LEU A 87 3.11 10.87 0.33
N LEU A 88 3.78 11.40 1.37
CA LEU A 88 3.58 10.99 2.75
C LEU A 88 2.14 11.25 3.22
N ARG A 89 1.64 12.48 3.04
CA ARG A 89 0.28 12.83 3.45
C ARG A 89 -0.78 12.13 2.61
N LEU A 90 -0.65 12.14 1.29
CA LEU A 90 -1.58 11.47 0.38
C LEU A 90 -1.68 9.97 0.67
N GLY A 91 -0.54 9.32 0.90
CA GLY A 91 -0.49 7.90 1.23
C GLY A 91 -1.17 7.57 2.56
N TYR A 92 -0.90 8.37 3.60
CA TYR A 92 -1.46 8.18 4.93
C TYR A 92 -2.96 8.48 4.96
N GLU A 93 -3.39 9.62 4.44
CA GLU A 93 -4.79 10.06 4.50
C GLU A 93 -5.71 9.21 3.64
N THR A 94 -5.26 8.80 2.46
CA THR A 94 -6.09 7.99 1.55
C THR A 94 -5.97 6.50 1.78
N MET A 95 -4.95 6.01 2.47
CA MET A 95 -4.70 4.58 2.71
C MET A 95 -4.69 3.76 1.41
N ARG A 96 -4.24 4.32 0.29
CA ARG A 96 -4.28 3.65 -1.02
C ARG A 96 -3.06 2.77 -1.29
N ARG A 97 -3.22 1.81 -2.21
CA ARG A 97 -2.11 0.99 -2.71
C ARG A 97 -1.16 1.85 -3.53
N ARG A 98 0.12 1.44 -3.61
CA ARG A 98 1.16 2.18 -4.37
C ARG A 98 0.74 2.53 -5.81
N SER A 99 0.12 1.58 -6.51
CA SER A 99 -0.37 1.83 -7.87
C SER A 99 -1.51 2.84 -7.91
N GLU A 100 -2.42 2.80 -6.94
CA GLU A 100 -3.53 3.74 -6.81
C GLU A 100 -3.01 5.14 -6.46
N LEU A 101 -2.02 5.25 -5.56
CA LEU A 101 -1.39 6.54 -5.21
C LEU A 101 -0.73 7.20 -6.42
N CYS A 102 0.00 6.43 -7.24
CA CYS A 102 0.66 6.95 -8.42
C CYS A 102 -0.31 7.25 -9.57
N ALA A 103 -1.54 6.75 -9.51
CA ALA A 103 -2.57 7.01 -10.52
C ALA A 103 -3.37 8.28 -10.28
N PHE A 104 -3.37 8.85 -9.07
CA PHE A 104 -4.06 10.11 -8.80
C PHE A 104 -3.54 11.25 -9.66
N LYS A 105 -4.49 12.05 -10.13
CA LYS A 105 -4.24 13.25 -10.95
C LYS A 105 -4.76 14.49 -10.25
N PHE A 106 -4.28 15.65 -10.65
CA PHE A 106 -4.78 16.92 -10.12
C PHE A 106 -6.27 17.14 -10.46
N GLU A 107 -6.74 16.58 -11.57
CA GLU A 107 -8.14 16.60 -12.00
C GLU A 107 -9.07 15.76 -11.11
N ASP A 108 -8.51 14.86 -10.30
CA ASP A 108 -9.28 14.04 -9.35
C ASP A 108 -9.59 14.79 -8.04
N ILE A 109 -8.96 15.96 -7.82
CA ILE A 109 -9.20 16.80 -6.64
C ILE A 109 -10.50 17.59 -6.86
N ASP A 110 -11.41 17.55 -5.85
CA ASP A 110 -12.71 18.18 -5.92
C ASP A 110 -13.18 18.61 -4.52
N CYS A 111 -14.34 19.23 -4.43
CA CYS A 111 -15.02 19.56 -3.18
C CYS A 111 -16.31 18.74 -3.04
N ALA A 112 -16.53 18.20 -1.86
CA ALA A 112 -17.82 17.60 -1.53
C ALA A 112 -18.91 18.66 -1.37
N PRO A 113 -20.23 18.32 -1.42
CA PRO A 113 -21.34 19.25 -1.26
C PRO A 113 -21.29 20.06 0.05
N ASN A 114 -20.61 19.56 1.08
CA ASN A 114 -20.40 20.25 2.35
C ASN A 114 -19.14 21.11 2.40
N GLY A 115 -18.51 21.38 1.24
CA GLY A 115 -17.31 22.20 1.11
C GLY A 115 -16.00 21.52 1.50
N LYS A 116 -16.01 20.27 2.01
CA LYS A 116 -14.78 19.57 2.38
C LYS A 116 -14.03 19.07 1.17
N PRO A 117 -12.67 19.16 1.17
CA PRO A 117 -11.87 18.70 0.07
C PRO A 117 -11.88 17.15 -0.02
N ILE A 118 -11.92 16.67 -1.24
CA ILE A 118 -11.95 15.25 -1.58
C ILE A 118 -11.01 14.96 -2.74
N ILE A 119 -10.63 13.68 -2.86
CA ILE A 119 -9.98 13.16 -4.06
C ILE A 119 -10.74 11.94 -4.57
N LYS A 120 -10.95 11.87 -5.87
CA LYS A 120 -11.67 10.78 -6.54
C LYS A 120 -10.69 9.68 -6.95
N LEU A 121 -11.00 8.44 -6.59
CA LEU A 121 -10.29 7.25 -7.04
C LEU A 121 -11.12 6.58 -8.13
N ASN A 122 -10.80 6.82 -9.39
CA ASN A 122 -11.59 6.36 -10.53
C ASN A 122 -11.51 4.85 -10.74
N PHE A 123 -10.36 4.23 -10.48
CA PHE A 123 -10.15 2.78 -10.62
C PHE A 123 -9.34 2.22 -9.45
N SER A 124 -9.66 1.00 -9.02
CA SER A 124 -8.87 0.28 -8.03
C SER A 124 -8.74 -1.20 -8.41
N LYS A 125 -7.85 -1.94 -7.72
CA LYS A 125 -7.70 -3.39 -7.93
C LYS A 125 -9.01 -4.16 -7.70
N THR A 126 -9.90 -3.65 -6.85
CA THR A 126 -11.19 -4.27 -6.50
C THR A 126 -12.36 -3.61 -7.21
N ASP A 127 -12.12 -2.54 -7.94
CA ASP A 127 -13.09 -1.82 -8.74
C ASP A 127 -12.50 -1.58 -10.13
N GLN A 128 -12.52 -2.62 -10.95
CA GLN A 128 -12.00 -2.59 -12.32
C GLN A 128 -13.00 -2.00 -13.32
N TYR A 129 -14.26 -1.87 -12.90
CA TYR A 129 -15.33 -1.29 -13.72
C TYR A 129 -15.48 0.22 -13.51
N GLY A 130 -14.69 0.82 -12.60
CA GLY A 130 -14.64 2.28 -12.45
C GLY A 130 -15.87 2.88 -11.78
N THR A 131 -16.51 2.18 -10.83
CA THR A 131 -17.57 2.77 -10.00
C THR A 131 -17.05 3.99 -9.23
N GLY A 132 -15.74 4.00 -8.98
CA GLY A 132 -15.04 5.10 -8.33
C GLY A 132 -15.26 5.14 -6.81
N LYS A 133 -14.39 5.86 -6.12
CA LYS A 133 -14.54 6.15 -4.68
C LYS A 133 -14.15 7.58 -4.40
N VAL A 134 -14.92 8.23 -3.54
CA VAL A 134 -14.60 9.55 -3.01
C VAL A 134 -13.85 9.37 -1.69
N LEU A 135 -12.71 10.01 -1.56
CA LEU A 135 -11.86 9.95 -0.38
C LEU A 135 -11.72 11.36 0.20
N PRO A 136 -12.09 11.58 1.47
CA PRO A 136 -11.85 12.86 2.11
C PRO A 136 -10.35 13.06 2.32
N ILE A 137 -9.89 14.28 2.13
CA ILE A 137 -8.54 14.74 2.42
C ILE A 137 -8.59 15.95 3.37
N SER A 138 -7.49 16.22 4.06
CA SER A 138 -7.40 17.37 4.97
C SER A 138 -7.13 18.67 4.21
N GLU A 139 -7.41 19.80 4.85
CA GLU A 139 -7.05 21.13 4.32
C GLU A 139 -5.53 21.29 4.21
N GLU A 140 -4.77 20.69 5.13
CA GLU A 140 -3.31 20.68 5.06
C GLU A 140 -2.81 19.96 3.81
N LEU A 141 -3.40 18.79 3.48
CA LEU A 141 -3.04 18.09 2.25
C LEU A 141 -3.45 18.90 1.03
N LEU A 142 -4.64 19.51 1.02
CA LEU A 142 -5.09 20.37 -0.07
C LEU A 142 -4.12 21.55 -0.30
N GLY A 143 -3.72 22.24 0.78
CA GLY A 143 -2.73 23.31 0.73
C GLY A 143 -1.41 22.87 0.12
N LEU A 144 -0.90 21.70 0.53
CA LEU A 144 0.33 21.13 0.00
C LEU A 144 0.19 20.70 -1.47
N LEU A 145 -0.97 20.16 -1.86
CA LEU A 145 -1.28 19.82 -3.26
C LEU A 145 -1.31 21.07 -4.14
N ASN A 146 -1.86 22.18 -3.66
CA ASN A 146 -1.88 23.46 -4.37
C ASN A 146 -0.46 24.04 -4.53
N GLN A 147 0.36 23.97 -3.49
CA GLN A 147 1.78 24.34 -3.57
C GLN A 147 2.50 23.50 -4.62
N TRP A 148 2.32 22.18 -4.56
CA TRP A 148 2.94 21.24 -5.50
C TRP A 148 2.44 21.45 -6.94
N LYS A 149 1.15 21.75 -7.12
CA LYS A 149 0.55 22.10 -8.42
C LYS A 149 1.23 23.30 -9.07
N GLY A 150 1.59 24.34 -8.28
CA GLY A 150 2.33 25.49 -8.75
C GLY A 150 3.73 25.16 -9.28
N ILE A 151 4.36 24.08 -8.77
CA ILE A 151 5.72 23.66 -9.15
C ILE A 151 5.67 22.62 -10.29
N ALA A 152 4.81 21.61 -10.15
CA ALA A 152 4.76 20.46 -11.06
C ALA A 152 3.88 20.64 -12.28
N GLY A 153 3.11 21.74 -12.34
CA GLY A 153 2.08 21.98 -13.33
C GLY A 153 0.69 21.56 -12.81
N ASN A 154 -0.33 22.12 -13.45
CA ASN A 154 -1.71 22.08 -12.95
C ASN A 154 -2.54 20.89 -13.46
N GLN A 155 -1.95 20.00 -14.24
CA GLN A 155 -2.64 18.86 -14.86
C GLN A 155 -1.82 17.57 -14.77
N GLY A 156 -2.51 16.43 -14.87
CA GLY A 156 -1.91 15.11 -14.91
C GLY A 156 -1.54 14.58 -13.53
N TYR A 157 -0.60 13.65 -13.46
CA TYR A 157 -0.29 12.90 -12.24
C TYR A 157 0.21 13.80 -11.10
N ILE A 158 -0.33 13.59 -9.89
CA ILE A 158 0.11 14.24 -8.66
C ILE A 158 1.52 13.79 -8.30
N LEU A 159 1.75 12.48 -8.19
CA LEU A 159 3.06 11.94 -7.87
C LEU A 159 3.89 11.78 -9.13
N ARG A 160 4.90 12.64 -9.29
CA ARG A 160 5.78 12.65 -10.46
C ARG A 160 7.18 12.16 -10.11
N SER A 161 7.84 11.58 -11.10
CA SER A 161 9.26 11.28 -11.03
C SER A 161 10.08 12.58 -11.05
N ILE A 162 11.19 12.59 -10.31
CA ILE A 162 12.14 13.71 -10.32
C ILE A 162 13.54 13.09 -10.48
N ASN A 163 14.30 13.55 -11.45
CA ASN A 163 15.67 13.09 -11.66
C ASN A 163 16.66 13.79 -10.71
N LYS A 164 17.94 13.38 -10.75
CA LYS A 164 18.99 13.95 -9.89
C LYS A 164 19.25 15.45 -10.14
N GLN A 165 18.95 15.94 -11.36
CA GLN A 165 19.09 17.34 -11.75
C GLN A 165 17.85 18.19 -11.36
N GLY A 166 16.82 17.59 -10.74
CA GLY A 166 15.61 18.28 -10.34
C GLY A 166 14.53 18.39 -11.43
N HIS A 167 14.72 17.78 -12.60
CA HIS A 167 13.70 17.81 -13.65
C HIS A 167 12.51 16.91 -13.27
N ILE A 168 11.33 17.48 -13.40
CA ILE A 168 10.05 16.81 -13.13
C ILE A 168 9.62 16.06 -14.38
N GLY A 169 9.49 14.74 -14.26
CA GLY A 169 9.05 13.86 -15.34
C GLY A 169 7.57 13.49 -15.26
N GLY A 170 7.22 12.34 -15.82
CA GLY A 170 5.88 11.77 -15.79
C GLY A 170 5.53 11.15 -14.42
N SER A 171 4.57 10.21 -14.41
CA SER A 171 4.12 9.51 -13.21
C SER A 171 5.30 8.84 -12.45
N LEU A 172 5.25 8.90 -11.14
CA LEU A 172 6.16 8.17 -10.26
C LEU A 172 5.93 6.66 -10.43
N ASN A 173 7.00 5.88 -10.59
CA ASN A 173 6.87 4.42 -10.59
C ASN A 173 6.42 3.95 -9.18
N PRO A 174 5.35 3.13 -9.07
CA PRO A 174 4.88 2.62 -7.79
C PRO A 174 5.95 1.88 -6.96
N ALA A 175 6.95 1.25 -7.59
CA ALA A 175 8.04 0.61 -6.88
C ALA A 175 8.94 1.62 -6.15
N SER A 176 9.10 2.83 -6.68
CA SER A 176 9.92 3.89 -6.09
C SER A 176 9.39 4.38 -4.74
N ILE A 177 8.09 4.22 -4.45
CA ILE A 177 7.50 4.62 -3.15
C ILE A 177 8.23 3.93 -1.99
N SER A 178 8.50 2.63 -2.09
CA SER A 178 9.19 1.91 -1.02
C SER A 178 10.64 2.38 -0.85
N THR A 179 11.33 2.71 -1.93
CA THR A 179 12.69 3.27 -1.89
C THR A 179 12.68 4.65 -1.22
N ILE A 180 11.74 5.52 -1.62
CA ILE A 180 11.60 6.87 -1.03
C ILE A 180 11.34 6.77 0.48
N LEU A 181 10.38 5.92 0.90
CA LEU A 181 10.08 5.74 2.31
C LEU A 181 11.26 5.22 3.12
N LYS A 182 12.00 4.28 2.55
CA LYS A 182 13.22 3.74 3.18
C LYS A 182 14.29 4.83 3.34
N THR A 183 14.56 5.60 2.30
CA THR A 183 15.53 6.71 2.36
C THR A 183 15.13 7.77 3.39
N LEU A 184 13.84 8.14 3.45
CA LEU A 184 13.35 9.08 4.45
C LEU A 184 13.46 8.53 5.88
N GLN A 185 13.20 7.24 6.08
CA GLN A 185 13.36 6.56 7.36
C GLN A 185 14.83 6.51 7.80
N GLU A 186 15.76 6.20 6.90
CA GLU A 186 17.20 6.20 7.15
C GLU A 186 17.72 7.59 7.55
N GLY A 187 17.10 8.66 7.06
CA GLY A 187 17.40 10.04 7.45
C GLY A 187 16.95 10.41 8.86
N LEU A 188 16.04 9.66 9.49
CA LEU A 188 15.71 9.82 10.90
C LEU A 188 16.86 9.22 11.72
N LYS A 189 17.67 10.06 12.36
CA LYS A 189 18.90 9.72 13.11
C LYS A 189 18.72 8.75 14.29
N ASN A 190 17.53 8.24 14.52
CA ASN A 190 17.27 7.22 15.53
C ASN A 190 17.59 5.85 14.93
N GLY A 191 18.78 5.35 15.22
CA GLY A 191 19.27 4.00 14.82
C GLY A 191 18.43 2.86 15.35
N SER A 192 17.14 2.86 15.05
CA SER A 192 16.25 1.76 15.35
C SER A 192 16.47 0.65 14.31
N ASN A 193 16.70 -0.55 14.78
CA ASN A 193 16.63 -1.83 14.02
C ASN A 193 15.22 -2.09 13.45
N GLU A 194 14.48 -1.05 13.11
CA GLU A 194 13.12 -1.17 12.61
C GLU A 194 13.11 -1.69 11.17
N GLN A 195 12.17 -2.57 10.92
CA GLN A 195 11.91 -3.07 9.57
C GLN A 195 11.61 -1.89 8.62
N PRO A 196 12.14 -1.91 7.38
CA PRO A 196 11.99 -0.79 6.46
C PRO A 196 10.51 -0.51 6.10
N LEU A 197 10.19 0.76 6.01
CA LEU A 197 8.88 1.20 5.55
C LEU A 197 8.62 0.80 4.09
N SER A 198 7.37 0.58 3.77
CA SER A 198 6.89 0.21 2.44
C SER A 198 5.56 0.90 2.12
N GLY A 199 5.08 0.81 0.88
CA GLY A 199 3.77 1.37 0.55
C GLY A 199 2.58 0.75 1.31
N HIS A 200 2.76 -0.41 1.96
CA HIS A 200 1.75 -0.98 2.86
C HIS A 200 1.78 -0.35 4.25
N SER A 201 2.89 0.28 4.63
CA SER A 201 3.08 0.95 5.93
C SER A 201 2.06 2.05 6.18
N PHE A 202 1.69 2.82 5.14
CA PHE A 202 0.61 3.80 5.21
C PHE A 202 -0.71 3.19 5.67
N ARG A 203 -1.08 2.05 5.09
CA ARG A 203 -2.36 1.40 5.36
C ARG A 203 -2.41 0.78 6.75
N VAL A 204 -1.28 0.22 7.20
CA VAL A 204 -1.17 -0.35 8.55
C VAL A 204 -1.22 0.77 9.59
N GLY A 205 -0.37 1.80 9.46
CA GLY A 205 -0.28 2.89 10.42
C GLY A 205 -1.59 3.67 10.54
N ALA A 206 -2.13 4.14 9.42
CA ALA A 206 -3.38 4.89 9.45
C ALA A 206 -4.57 4.07 9.98
N ALA A 207 -4.61 2.76 9.74
CA ALA A 207 -5.67 1.90 10.31
C ALA A 207 -5.53 1.74 11.82
N LEU A 208 -4.31 1.60 12.32
CA LEU A 208 -4.04 1.52 13.76
C LEU A 208 -4.38 2.83 14.46
N ASP A 209 -3.97 3.97 13.89
CA ASP A 209 -4.29 5.29 14.45
C ASP A 209 -5.81 5.55 14.49
N LEU A 210 -6.57 5.12 13.45
CA LEU A 210 -8.03 5.22 13.46
C LEU A 210 -8.66 4.33 14.53
N LEU A 211 -8.12 3.12 14.73
CA LEU A 211 -8.60 2.22 15.78
C LEU A 211 -8.31 2.80 17.17
N GLU A 212 -7.13 3.40 17.38
CA GLU A 212 -6.73 4.06 18.61
C GLU A 212 -7.62 5.27 18.93
N LEU A 213 -8.10 5.98 17.90
CA LEU A 213 -9.07 7.05 18.01
C LEU A 213 -10.51 6.57 18.30
N GLY A 214 -10.73 5.25 18.42
CA GLY A 214 -12.05 4.67 18.68
C GLY A 214 -12.98 4.64 17.46
N GLU A 215 -12.45 4.79 16.23
CA GLU A 215 -13.27 4.72 15.03
C GLU A 215 -13.80 3.31 14.80
N PRO A 216 -15.07 3.13 14.45
CA PRO A 216 -15.67 1.83 14.21
C PRO A 216 -15.04 1.13 13.01
N LEU A 217 -14.99 -0.21 13.08
CA LEU A 217 -14.34 -1.05 12.08
C LEU A 217 -14.85 -0.78 10.65
N GLU A 218 -16.14 -0.56 10.51
CA GLU A 218 -16.79 -0.27 9.21
C GLU A 218 -16.24 1.00 8.58
N LYS A 219 -16.00 2.04 9.37
CA LYS A 219 -15.43 3.31 8.91
C LYS A 219 -13.96 3.15 8.50
N ILE A 220 -13.19 2.37 9.29
CA ILE A 220 -11.81 2.01 8.96
C ILE A 220 -11.78 1.21 7.65
N MET A 221 -12.69 0.25 7.47
CA MET A 221 -12.81 -0.55 6.26
C MET A 221 -13.17 0.29 5.03
N LEU A 222 -14.12 1.19 5.15
CA LEU A 222 -14.50 2.11 4.08
C LEU A 222 -13.30 2.95 3.64
N ARG A 223 -12.58 3.54 4.60
CA ARG A 223 -11.40 4.36 4.33
C ARG A 223 -10.26 3.54 3.74
N GLY A 224 -10.00 2.35 4.27
CA GLY A 224 -9.01 1.41 3.76
C GLY A 224 -9.39 0.75 2.43
N GLY A 225 -10.68 0.75 2.05
CA GLY A 225 -11.19 0.05 0.87
C GLY A 225 -11.09 -1.46 1.02
N TRP A 226 -11.36 -1.98 2.22
CA TRP A 226 -11.49 -3.40 2.50
C TRP A 226 -12.95 -3.83 2.42
N GLN A 227 -13.20 -4.95 1.76
CA GLN A 227 -14.56 -5.48 1.56
C GLN A 227 -14.98 -6.48 2.64
N THR A 228 -14.01 -7.00 3.41
CA THR A 228 -14.27 -7.99 4.46
C THR A 228 -13.52 -7.66 5.74
N ASP A 229 -14.15 -7.90 6.88
CA ASP A 229 -13.59 -7.74 8.22
C ASP A 229 -12.29 -8.52 8.37
N SER A 230 -12.26 -9.76 7.88
CA SER A 230 -11.07 -10.63 7.93
C SER A 230 -9.87 -10.02 7.20
N THR A 231 -10.10 -9.16 6.20
CA THR A 231 -9.03 -8.44 5.51
C THR A 231 -8.57 -7.25 6.34
N ALA A 232 -9.48 -6.46 6.90
CA ALA A 232 -9.15 -5.32 7.77
C ALA A 232 -8.40 -5.80 9.02
N MET A 233 -8.87 -6.86 9.68
CA MET A 233 -8.25 -7.44 10.87
C MET A 233 -6.81 -7.88 10.66
N LYS A 234 -6.41 -8.24 9.43
CA LYS A 234 -4.99 -8.53 9.13
C LYS A 234 -4.10 -7.31 9.26
N TYR A 235 -4.63 -6.11 9.04
CA TYR A 235 -3.89 -4.85 9.20
C TYR A 235 -3.89 -4.38 10.66
N LEU A 236 -4.91 -4.76 11.44
CA LEU A 236 -5.05 -4.38 12.86
C LEU A 236 -4.43 -5.37 13.84
N ARG A 237 -3.96 -6.53 13.39
CA ARG A 237 -3.50 -7.64 14.27
C ARG A 237 -2.33 -7.30 15.19
N ASN A 238 -1.56 -6.25 14.90
CA ASN A 238 -0.43 -5.81 15.72
C ASN A 238 -0.80 -4.65 16.64
N TRP A 239 -2.10 -4.35 16.77
CA TRP A 239 -2.53 -3.39 17.75
C TRP A 239 -2.31 -3.95 19.15
N VAL A 240 -1.73 -3.13 20.03
CA VAL A 240 -1.44 -3.46 21.43
C VAL A 240 -2.26 -2.51 22.28
N PHE A 241 -3.02 -3.09 23.22
CA PHE A 241 -3.84 -2.35 24.17
C PHE A 241 -2.98 -1.59 25.17
#